data_ab3eb8dd73f30516297135242117c0ae
#
_entry.id   ab3eb8dd73f30516297135242117c0ae
#
_cell.length_a   1.000
_cell.length_b   1.000
_cell.length_c   1.000
_cell.angle_alpha   90.00
_cell.angle_beta   90.00
_cell.angle_gamma   90.00
#
_symmetry.space_group_name_H-M   'P 1'
#
loop_
_entity.id
_entity.type
_entity.pdbx_description
1 polymer ?
#
loop_
_entity_poly.entity_id
_entity_poly.type
_entity_poly.pdbx_seq_one_letter_code
_entity_poly.pdbx_strand_id
1 'polypeptide(L)'
;MANAVRALAMDAVQKANSGHPGMPMGMADIAVALWTKHLRHNPSDPKWLGRDRFLLSNGHGSMLQYALLHLAGYDLTIDDLKNFRQLHSKTPGHPEIGVTPGVETSTGPLGQGIANAVG
;
A
#
# COMPACT_ATOMS: atom_id res chain seq x y z
N MET A 1 4.06 13.89 6.67
CA MET A 1 3.47 12.64 6.20
C MET A 1 4.46 11.78 5.40
N ALA A 2 5.17 12.29 4.38
CA ALA A 2 6.12 11.48 3.59
C ALA A 2 7.19 10.78 4.44
N ASN A 3 7.79 11.47 5.42
CA ASN A 3 8.75 10.84 6.33
C ASN A 3 8.13 9.76 7.23
N ALA A 4 6.83 9.88 7.58
CA ALA A 4 6.13 8.81 8.29
C ALA A 4 5.97 7.56 7.40
N VAL A 5 5.64 7.74 6.12
CA VAL A 5 5.59 6.64 5.15
C VAL A 5 6.95 5.94 5.05
N ARG A 6 8.04 6.73 4.95
CA ARG A 6 9.40 6.19 4.89
C ARG A 6 9.77 5.40 6.15
N ALA A 7 9.50 5.97 7.33
CA ALA A 7 9.81 5.32 8.61
C ALA A 7 9.03 4.01 8.75
N LEU A 8 7.71 4.02 8.52
CA LEU A 8 6.88 2.82 8.59
C LEU A 8 7.36 1.72 7.63
N ALA A 9 7.77 2.11 6.41
CA ALA A 9 8.27 1.14 5.42
C ALA A 9 9.62 0.55 5.85
N MET A 10 10.55 1.37 6.33
CA MET A 10 11.85 0.91 6.83
C MET A 10 11.68 -0.06 8.01
N ASP A 11 10.89 0.34 9.00
CA ASP A 11 10.69 -0.46 10.22
C ASP A 11 10.02 -1.80 9.94
N ALA A 12 9.00 -1.81 9.06
CA ALA A 12 8.31 -3.04 8.70
C ALA A 12 9.22 -4.01 7.93
N VAL A 13 9.97 -3.51 6.95
CA VAL A 13 10.94 -4.30 6.18
C VAL A 13 12.06 -4.83 7.10
N GLN A 14 12.58 -3.98 7.97
CA GLN A 14 13.62 -4.36 8.94
C GLN A 14 13.11 -5.45 9.89
N LYS A 15 11.90 -5.27 10.44
CA LYS A 15 11.31 -6.26 11.34
C LYS A 15 11.07 -7.60 10.65
N ALA A 16 10.56 -7.58 9.42
CA ALA A 16 10.34 -8.79 8.64
C ALA A 16 11.64 -9.44 8.16
N ASN A 17 12.77 -8.75 8.24
CA ASN A 17 14.04 -9.13 7.64
C ASN A 17 13.88 -9.56 6.17
N SER A 18 12.92 -8.96 5.48
CA SER A 18 12.54 -9.28 4.10
C SER A 18 11.70 -8.15 3.51
N GLY A 19 11.89 -7.81 2.26
CA GLY A 19 11.09 -6.80 1.55
C GLY A 19 11.95 -5.82 0.76
N HIS A 20 11.29 -4.79 0.23
CA HIS A 20 11.88 -3.84 -0.70
C HIS A 20 11.64 -2.41 -0.19
N PRO A 21 12.61 -1.79 0.50
CA PRO A 21 12.42 -0.44 1.05
C PRO A 21 12.63 0.68 0.03
N GLY A 22 13.35 0.42 -1.07
CA GLY A 22 13.80 1.47 -2.01
C GLY A 22 12.66 2.23 -2.66
N MET A 23 11.64 1.53 -3.15
CA MET A 23 10.49 2.18 -3.80
C MET A 23 9.66 3.00 -2.80
N PRO A 24 9.27 2.50 -1.63
CA PRO A 24 8.60 3.32 -0.62
C PRO A 24 9.38 4.57 -0.23
N MET A 25 10.71 4.48 -0.13
CA MET A 25 11.57 5.62 0.19
C MET A 25 11.54 6.68 -0.91
N GLY A 26 11.70 6.27 -2.17
CA GLY A 26 11.79 7.18 -3.31
C GLY A 26 10.45 7.79 -3.71
N MET A 27 9.35 7.07 -3.52
CA MET A 27 8.01 7.48 -3.99
C MET A 27 7.15 8.16 -2.92
N ALA A 28 7.63 8.29 -1.69
CA ALA A 28 6.82 8.77 -0.57
C ALA A 28 6.21 10.15 -0.81
N ASP A 29 6.96 11.11 -1.35
CA ASP A 29 6.46 12.47 -1.60
C ASP A 29 5.40 12.49 -2.69
N ILE A 30 5.63 11.78 -3.80
CA ILE A 30 4.66 11.67 -4.90
C ILE A 30 3.37 11.01 -4.42
N ALA A 31 3.51 9.91 -3.68
CA ALA A 31 2.37 9.17 -3.17
C ALA A 31 1.55 9.99 -2.16
N VAL A 32 2.22 10.71 -1.26
CA VAL A 32 1.52 11.61 -0.31
C VAL A 32 0.80 12.72 -1.05
N ALA A 33 1.42 13.36 -2.04
CA ALA A 33 0.76 14.39 -2.84
C ALA A 33 -0.50 13.84 -3.55
N LEU A 34 -0.38 12.66 -4.16
CA LEU A 34 -1.51 11.99 -4.81
C LEU A 34 -2.65 11.71 -3.83
N TRP A 35 -2.36 11.08 -2.70
CA TRP A 35 -3.37 10.63 -1.73
C TRP A 35 -4.03 11.80 -0.97
N THR A 36 -3.32 12.90 -0.73
CA THR A 36 -3.85 14.04 0.05
C THR A 36 -4.51 15.12 -0.79
N LYS A 37 -4.19 15.21 -2.08
CA LYS A 37 -4.65 16.33 -2.93
C LYS A 37 -5.51 15.91 -4.11
N HIS A 38 -5.40 14.66 -4.57
CA HIS A 38 -6.00 14.26 -5.83
C HIS A 38 -6.90 13.04 -5.71
N LEU A 39 -6.48 12.01 -4.96
CA LEU A 39 -7.19 10.74 -4.88
C LEU A 39 -8.48 10.88 -4.07
N ARG A 40 -9.62 10.58 -4.70
CA ARG A 40 -10.91 10.49 -4.01
C ARG A 40 -11.06 9.09 -3.43
N HIS A 41 -11.09 8.98 -2.12
CA HIS A 41 -11.23 7.72 -1.42
C HIS A 41 -12.03 7.89 -0.12
N ASN A 42 -12.59 6.79 0.38
CA ASN A 42 -13.31 6.78 1.65
C ASN A 42 -12.82 5.61 2.50
N PRO A 43 -12.02 5.85 3.54
CA PRO A 43 -11.51 4.78 4.41
C PRO A 43 -12.60 3.99 5.11
N SER A 44 -13.75 4.63 5.43
CA SER A 44 -14.90 3.97 6.08
C SER A 44 -15.71 3.10 5.11
N ASP A 45 -15.56 3.30 3.81
CA ASP A 45 -16.17 2.49 2.75
C ASP A 45 -15.17 2.27 1.61
N PRO A 46 -14.23 1.33 1.79
CA PRO A 46 -13.19 1.05 0.80
C PRO A 46 -13.72 0.59 -0.57
N LYS A 47 -15.00 0.22 -0.64
CA LYS A 47 -15.65 -0.24 -1.88
C LYS A 47 -16.60 0.79 -2.47
N TRP A 48 -16.64 2.00 -1.93
CA TRP A 48 -17.46 3.09 -2.48
C TRP A 48 -17.29 3.22 -4.00
N LEU A 49 -18.38 3.18 -4.74
CA LEU A 49 -18.34 3.14 -6.21
C LEU A 49 -17.73 4.39 -6.84
N GLY A 50 -17.88 5.56 -6.20
CA GLY A 50 -17.35 6.84 -6.69
C GLY A 50 -15.87 7.10 -6.37
N ARG A 51 -15.17 6.13 -5.74
CA ARG A 51 -13.75 6.26 -5.43
C ARG A 51 -12.87 6.19 -6.67
N ASP A 52 -11.72 6.81 -6.62
CA ASP A 52 -10.62 6.54 -7.54
C ASP A 52 -9.96 5.20 -7.17
N ARG A 53 -9.45 4.47 -8.19
CA ARG A 53 -8.79 3.18 -7.99
C ARG A 53 -7.28 3.38 -8.06
N PHE A 54 -6.63 3.16 -6.94
CA PHE A 54 -5.18 3.19 -6.87
C PHE A 54 -4.62 1.78 -7.09
N LEU A 55 -3.80 1.60 -8.12
CA LEU A 55 -3.14 0.35 -8.42
C LEU A 55 -1.62 0.51 -8.29
N LEU A 56 -1.01 -0.30 -7.44
CA LEU A 56 0.44 -0.34 -7.28
C LEU A 56 1.03 -1.36 -8.24
N SER A 57 1.48 -0.90 -9.42
CA SER A 57 1.99 -1.81 -10.47
C SER A 57 3.31 -2.48 -10.07
N ASN A 58 4.21 -1.74 -9.42
CA ASN A 58 5.43 -2.30 -8.83
C ASN A 58 5.14 -2.84 -7.42
N GLY A 59 4.40 -3.94 -7.38
CA GLY A 59 3.85 -4.53 -6.15
C GLY A 59 4.87 -4.92 -5.09
N HIS A 60 6.15 -5.09 -5.45
CA HIS A 60 7.23 -5.31 -4.48
C HIS A 60 7.39 -4.15 -3.48
N GLY A 61 6.98 -2.93 -3.85
CA GLY A 61 6.96 -1.77 -2.96
C GLY A 61 5.69 -1.67 -2.10
N SER A 62 5.04 -2.76 -1.78
CA SER A 62 3.74 -2.85 -1.09
C SER A 62 3.67 -2.03 0.19
N MET A 63 4.77 -1.89 0.93
CA MET A 63 4.79 -1.08 2.15
C MET A 63 4.48 0.40 1.90
N LEU A 64 4.72 0.94 0.69
CA LEU A 64 4.23 2.28 0.35
C LEU A 64 2.70 2.35 0.47
N GLN A 65 2.01 1.41 -0.16
CA GLN A 65 0.55 1.36 -0.14
C GLN A 65 0.02 1.08 1.26
N TYR A 66 0.60 0.14 1.99
CA TYR A 66 0.15 -0.17 3.35
C TYR A 66 0.33 0.99 4.32
N ALA A 67 1.46 1.70 4.27
CA ALA A 67 1.67 2.89 5.08
C ALA A 67 0.66 4.01 4.75
N LEU A 68 0.35 4.21 3.47
CA LEU A 68 -0.66 5.19 3.04
C LEU A 68 -2.06 4.81 3.50
N LEU A 69 -2.46 3.54 3.34
CA LEU A 69 -3.75 3.04 3.80
C LEU A 69 -3.91 3.22 5.32
N HIS A 70 -2.89 2.85 6.09
CA HIS A 70 -2.87 3.07 7.55
C HIS A 70 -3.02 4.55 7.91
N LEU A 71 -2.19 5.42 7.33
CA LEU A 71 -2.20 6.86 7.62
C LEU A 71 -3.47 7.57 7.12
N ALA A 72 -4.13 7.03 6.11
CA ALA A 72 -5.41 7.53 5.60
C ALA A 72 -6.61 7.05 6.42
N GLY A 73 -6.44 6.13 7.38
CA GLY A 73 -7.50 5.68 8.28
C GLY A 73 -8.30 4.47 7.81
N TYR A 74 -7.78 3.70 6.87
CA TYR A 74 -8.37 2.39 6.55
C TYR A 74 -8.21 1.42 7.73
N ASP A 75 -8.98 0.32 7.72
CA ASP A 75 -8.89 -0.76 8.72
C ASP A 75 -7.57 -1.55 8.56
N LEU A 76 -6.48 -0.86 8.82
CA LEU A 76 -5.13 -1.39 8.77
C LEU A 76 -4.33 -0.76 9.93
N THR A 77 -4.11 -1.51 10.98
CA THR A 77 -3.50 -1.05 12.21
C THR A 77 -1.97 -1.02 12.15
N ILE A 78 -1.36 -0.35 13.12
CA ILE A 78 0.11 -0.40 13.26
C ILE A 78 0.61 -1.83 13.52
N ASP A 79 -0.19 -2.67 14.19
CA ASP A 79 0.19 -4.06 14.44
C ASP A 79 0.08 -4.92 13.17
N ASP A 80 -0.84 -4.59 12.26
CA ASP A 80 -0.87 -5.20 10.93
C ASP A 80 0.41 -4.85 10.15
N LEU A 81 0.87 -3.59 10.22
CA LEU A 81 2.14 -3.19 9.59
C LEU A 81 3.35 -3.92 10.18
N LYS A 82 3.37 -4.12 11.52
CA LYS A 82 4.41 -4.88 12.21
C LYS A 82 4.44 -6.36 11.80
N ASN A 83 3.33 -6.87 11.26
CA ASN A 83 3.20 -8.23 10.75
C ASN A 83 3.41 -8.33 9.23
N PHE A 84 4.09 -7.36 8.64
CA PHE A 84 4.45 -7.36 7.23
C PHE A 84 5.15 -8.67 6.82
N ARG A 85 4.68 -9.30 5.75
CA ARG A 85 5.17 -10.57 5.20
C ARG A 85 5.05 -11.78 6.14
N GLN A 86 4.24 -11.68 7.18
CA GLN A 86 3.96 -12.85 8.01
C GLN A 86 2.78 -13.63 7.44
N LEU A 87 2.79 -14.94 7.66
CA LEU A 87 1.71 -15.81 7.19
C LEU A 87 0.34 -15.35 7.74
N HIS A 88 -0.66 -15.27 6.88
CA HIS A 88 -2.02 -14.82 7.20
C HIS A 88 -2.15 -13.36 7.69
N SER A 89 -1.11 -12.53 7.54
CA SER A 89 -1.23 -11.10 7.88
C SER A 89 -2.05 -10.34 6.84
N LYS A 90 -2.61 -9.19 7.25
CA LYS A 90 -3.25 -8.23 6.33
C LYS A 90 -2.26 -7.51 5.41
N THR A 91 -0.95 -7.71 5.60
CA THR A 91 0.12 -7.03 4.87
C THR A 91 1.07 -8.03 4.19
N PRO A 92 0.58 -8.78 3.20
CA PRO A 92 1.42 -9.71 2.44
C PRO A 92 2.55 -8.97 1.71
N GLY A 93 3.57 -9.71 1.28
CA GLY A 93 4.76 -9.14 0.63
C GLY A 93 4.46 -8.35 -0.65
N HIS A 94 3.40 -8.70 -1.34
CA HIS A 94 2.85 -8.01 -2.51
C HIS A 94 1.36 -7.77 -2.27
N PRO A 95 0.75 -6.69 -2.81
CA PRO A 95 -0.67 -6.41 -2.59
C PRO A 95 -1.55 -7.54 -3.12
N GLU A 96 -2.51 -7.96 -2.32
CA GLU A 96 -3.49 -8.99 -2.67
C GLU A 96 -4.91 -8.45 -2.49
N ILE A 97 -5.70 -8.53 -3.56
CA ILE A 97 -7.11 -8.14 -3.53
C ILE A 97 -7.88 -9.04 -2.54
N GLY A 98 -8.71 -8.43 -1.72
CA GLY A 98 -9.51 -9.15 -0.72
C GLY A 98 -8.78 -9.44 0.60
N VAL A 99 -7.47 -9.20 0.68
CA VAL A 99 -6.69 -9.36 1.92
C VAL A 99 -6.55 -8.03 2.66
N THR A 100 -6.05 -7.01 1.99
CA THR A 100 -5.88 -5.68 2.58
C THR A 100 -7.02 -4.75 2.15
N PRO A 101 -7.74 -4.09 3.08
CA PRO A 101 -8.74 -3.09 2.72
C PRO A 101 -8.15 -1.97 1.89
N GLY A 102 -8.78 -1.62 0.75
CA GLY A 102 -8.30 -0.57 -0.15
C GLY A 102 -7.33 -1.03 -1.23
N VAL A 103 -6.96 -2.30 -1.27
CA VAL A 103 -6.21 -2.89 -2.40
C VAL A 103 -7.18 -3.29 -3.50
N GLU A 104 -6.96 -2.75 -4.70
CA GLU A 104 -7.86 -2.89 -5.86
C GLU A 104 -7.50 -4.07 -6.78
N THR A 105 -6.24 -4.49 -6.76
CA THR A 105 -5.76 -5.61 -7.58
C THR A 105 -4.54 -6.27 -6.95
N SER A 106 -4.40 -7.57 -7.16
CA SER A 106 -3.18 -8.29 -6.78
C SER A 106 -2.08 -7.98 -7.79
N THR A 107 -0.91 -7.59 -7.30
CA THR A 107 0.27 -7.30 -8.10
C THR A 107 1.50 -8.02 -7.53
N GLY A 108 2.59 -7.98 -8.26
CA GLY A 108 3.83 -8.69 -7.94
C GLY A 108 4.58 -8.98 -9.24
N PRO A 109 3.97 -9.65 -10.24
CA PRO A 109 4.54 -9.72 -11.59
C PRO A 109 4.62 -8.32 -12.19
N LEU A 110 5.82 -7.87 -12.56
CA LEU A 110 6.06 -6.51 -13.05
C LEU A 110 5.28 -6.25 -14.35
N GLY A 111 4.66 -5.08 -14.45
CA GLY A 111 3.80 -4.69 -15.57
C GLY A 111 2.33 -5.11 -15.44
N GLN A 112 2.00 -6.05 -14.55
CA GLN A 112 0.62 -6.54 -14.37
C GLN A 112 -0.33 -5.41 -13.92
N GLY A 113 0.10 -4.60 -12.97
CA GLY A 113 -0.76 -3.54 -12.42
C GLY A 113 -1.12 -2.47 -13.46
N ILE A 114 -0.17 -2.00 -14.25
CA ILE A 114 -0.46 -1.01 -15.30
C ILE A 114 -1.37 -1.60 -16.38
N ALA A 115 -1.18 -2.87 -16.74
CA ALA A 115 -2.05 -3.55 -17.70
C ALA A 115 -3.49 -3.67 -17.15
N ASN A 116 -3.65 -4.03 -15.88
CA ASN A 116 -4.96 -4.06 -15.21
C ASN A 116 -5.61 -2.66 -15.14
N ALA A 117 -4.81 -1.62 -14.92
CA ALA A 117 -5.31 -0.25 -14.85
C ALA A 117 -5.84 0.25 -16.20
N VAL A 118 -5.29 -0.21 -17.32
CA VAL A 118 -5.77 0.12 -18.69
C VAL A 118 -7.11 -0.57 -18.96
N GLY A 119 -7.28 -1.80 -18.57
CA GLY A 119 -8.53 -2.56 -18.71
C GLY A 119 -9.64 -2.09 -17.79
#